data_c452bf6ca541d184c24113a2d90e94a1
#
_entry.id   c452bf6ca541d184c24113a2d90e94a1
#
_cell.length_a   1.000
_cell.length_b   1.000
_cell.length_c   1.000
_cell.angle_alpha   90.00
_cell.angle_beta   90.00
_cell.angle_gamma   90.00
#
_symmetry.space_group_name_H-M   'P 1'
#
loop_
_entity.id
_entity.type
_entity.pdbx_description
1 polymer ?
#
loop_
_entity_poly.entity_id
_entity_poly.type
_entity_poly.pdbx_seq_one_letter_code
_entity_poly.pdbx_strand_id
1 'polypeptide(L)'
;MKVLNPGERSVLVQYVQLALNRAGYDIRKDGILGENTCRALRQFLRKKSGEEFNCKIDDAVWGKLFPYLKGYTMHEIKSGETLWGIAANYDTSVSAIMTANPTVNPLALRTGSILAIPFSFSLVAEDVAYTSYLNDWILEGLTVRYPFLVQGNIGKSAMGKEIPYLRIGTGEREVFYSGAYHANEWITTPVLLKFAEEYAHAFAAGRMLYTVQAAWLFYGFSLYLVPMVNPDGVDLVNGVLEEGASLEEAERIAADYPKIPFPDGWKANIEGIDLNLQFPAGWENARNIKFAMGFTTPAPRDYVGEAPLVAPESRSVYEFTRAHDFSLILAYHAQGEVIYWRYLDYEPADSRRIAGYFGEVSGYRVEETPSASGYAGFKIGRA
;
A
#
# COMPACT_ATOMS: atom_id res chain seq x y z
N MET A 1 -3.25 -18.52 -3.03
CA MET A 1 -4.12 -17.76 -2.07
C MET A 1 -4.78 -18.72 -1.10
N LYS A 2 -5.12 -18.22 0.11
CA LYS A 2 -5.92 -19.00 1.08
C LYS A 2 -7.25 -19.43 0.43
N VAL A 3 -7.63 -20.68 0.68
CA VAL A 3 -8.96 -21.19 0.31
C VAL A 3 -9.99 -20.64 1.30
N LEU A 4 -11.10 -20.06 0.76
CA LEU A 4 -12.19 -19.53 1.59
C LEU A 4 -13.41 -20.43 1.48
N ASN A 5 -14.09 -20.65 2.60
CA ASN A 5 -15.25 -21.52 2.69
C ASN A 5 -16.53 -20.72 2.99
N PRO A 6 -17.71 -21.23 2.60
CA PRO A 6 -18.99 -20.59 2.92
C PRO A 6 -19.12 -20.29 4.41
N GLY A 7 -19.59 -19.09 4.75
CA GLY A 7 -19.74 -18.62 6.13
C GLY A 7 -18.48 -17.96 6.70
N GLU A 8 -17.33 -18.08 6.06
CA GLU A 8 -16.09 -17.44 6.53
C GLU A 8 -16.22 -15.92 6.54
N ARG A 9 -15.60 -15.30 7.57
CA ARG A 9 -15.49 -13.85 7.70
C ARG A 9 -14.01 -13.47 7.70
N SER A 10 -13.60 -12.68 6.70
CA SER A 10 -12.21 -12.18 6.60
C SER A 10 -12.09 -10.99 5.65
N VAL A 11 -10.98 -10.28 5.71
CA VAL A 11 -10.60 -9.25 4.73
C VAL A 11 -10.46 -9.84 3.33
N LEU A 12 -10.01 -11.09 3.20
CA LEU A 12 -9.93 -11.75 1.89
C LEU A 12 -11.31 -11.93 1.24
N VAL A 13 -12.38 -12.12 2.04
CA VAL A 13 -13.76 -12.11 1.51
C VAL A 13 -14.16 -10.70 1.05
N GLN A 14 -13.72 -9.63 1.71
CA GLN A 14 -13.93 -8.26 1.19
C GLN A 14 -13.29 -8.09 -0.20
N TYR A 15 -12.14 -8.72 -0.46
CA TYR A 15 -11.51 -8.68 -1.78
C TYR A 15 -12.29 -9.45 -2.84
N VAL A 16 -12.89 -10.59 -2.49
CA VAL A 16 -13.83 -11.29 -3.38
C VAL A 16 -15.02 -10.38 -3.71
N GLN A 17 -15.59 -9.73 -2.70
CA GLN A 17 -16.73 -8.81 -2.87
C GLN A 17 -16.33 -7.56 -3.67
N LEU A 18 -15.14 -7.01 -3.46
CA LEU A 18 -14.59 -5.91 -4.26
C LEU A 18 -14.45 -6.31 -5.73
N ALA A 19 -13.88 -7.48 -6.01
CA ALA A 19 -13.75 -7.98 -7.38
C ALA A 19 -15.10 -8.18 -8.06
N LEU A 20 -16.08 -8.74 -7.34
CA LEU A 20 -17.44 -8.93 -7.85
C LEU A 20 -18.14 -7.58 -8.13
N ASN A 21 -17.99 -6.58 -7.25
CA ASN A 21 -18.53 -5.23 -7.50
C ASN A 21 -17.91 -4.60 -8.75
N ARG A 22 -16.61 -4.74 -8.93
CA ARG A 22 -15.88 -4.28 -10.12
C ARG A 22 -16.27 -5.05 -11.39
N ALA A 23 -16.78 -6.28 -11.23
CA ALA A 23 -17.35 -7.08 -12.30
C ALA A 23 -18.86 -6.77 -12.58
N GLY A 24 -19.43 -5.78 -11.90
CA GLY A 24 -20.80 -5.31 -12.10
C GLY A 24 -21.85 -5.93 -11.18
N TYR A 25 -21.46 -6.63 -10.11
CA TYR A 25 -22.38 -7.17 -9.11
C TYR A 25 -22.48 -6.23 -7.92
N ASP A 26 -23.67 -5.69 -7.67
CA ASP A 26 -23.89 -4.78 -6.54
C ASP A 26 -24.11 -5.59 -5.24
N ILE A 27 -23.03 -5.81 -4.50
CA ILE A 27 -23.03 -6.51 -3.21
C ILE A 27 -22.27 -5.73 -2.15
N ARG A 28 -22.72 -5.86 -0.89
CA ARG A 28 -22.03 -5.24 0.23
C ARG A 28 -20.67 -5.90 0.49
N LYS A 29 -19.65 -5.10 0.77
CA LYS A 29 -18.30 -5.54 1.14
C LYS A 29 -18.20 -5.72 2.67
N ASP A 30 -18.99 -6.65 3.23
CA ASP A 30 -19.07 -6.91 4.67
C ASP A 30 -18.06 -7.96 5.17
N GLY A 31 -17.29 -8.53 4.26
CA GLY A 31 -16.29 -9.54 4.58
C GLY A 31 -16.87 -10.92 4.92
N ILE A 32 -18.18 -11.17 4.67
CA ILE A 32 -18.83 -12.45 4.96
C ILE A 32 -19.09 -13.20 3.64
N LEU A 33 -18.58 -14.43 3.52
CA LEU A 33 -18.87 -15.31 2.40
C LEU A 33 -20.27 -15.93 2.58
N GLY A 34 -21.29 -15.06 2.60
CA GLY A 34 -22.68 -15.39 2.81
C GLY A 34 -23.45 -15.60 1.52
N GLU A 35 -24.78 -15.79 1.65
CA GLU A 35 -25.68 -16.15 0.54
C GLU A 35 -25.62 -15.14 -0.64
N ASN A 36 -25.58 -13.83 -0.35
CA ASN A 36 -25.52 -12.79 -1.39
C ASN A 36 -24.22 -12.86 -2.19
N THR A 37 -23.08 -13.03 -1.50
CA THR A 37 -21.76 -13.20 -2.14
C THR A 37 -21.73 -14.48 -2.97
N CYS A 38 -22.25 -15.59 -2.43
CA CYS A 38 -22.35 -16.87 -3.15
C CYS A 38 -23.23 -16.79 -4.38
N ARG A 39 -24.34 -16.04 -4.31
CA ARG A 39 -25.24 -15.83 -5.46
C ARG A 39 -24.54 -15.04 -6.57
N ALA A 40 -23.87 -13.92 -6.23
CA ALA A 40 -23.08 -13.12 -7.16
C ALA A 40 -21.95 -13.95 -7.78
N LEU A 41 -21.22 -14.71 -6.95
CA LEU A 41 -20.14 -15.58 -7.41
C LEU A 41 -20.62 -16.67 -8.37
N ARG A 42 -21.78 -17.30 -8.10
CA ARG A 42 -22.40 -18.26 -9.03
C ARG A 42 -22.67 -17.63 -10.39
N GLN A 43 -23.23 -16.42 -10.41
CA GLN A 43 -23.49 -15.68 -11.64
C GLN A 43 -22.21 -15.29 -12.37
N PHE A 44 -21.23 -14.76 -11.63
CA PHE A 44 -19.90 -14.41 -12.16
C PHE A 44 -19.20 -15.60 -12.83
N LEU A 45 -19.28 -16.77 -12.22
CA LEU A 45 -18.71 -18.01 -12.74
C LEU A 45 -19.58 -18.65 -13.86
N ARG A 46 -20.73 -18.03 -14.19
CA ARG A 46 -21.70 -18.52 -15.18
C ARG A 46 -22.18 -19.96 -14.92
N LYS A 47 -22.28 -20.33 -13.65
CA LYS A 47 -22.84 -21.64 -13.26
C LYS A 47 -24.33 -21.66 -13.47
N LYS A 48 -24.82 -22.72 -14.16
CA LYS A 48 -26.26 -22.90 -14.44
C LYS A 48 -27.02 -23.17 -13.16
N SER A 49 -28.33 -22.82 -13.17
CA SER A 49 -29.22 -23.23 -12.10
C SER A 49 -29.31 -24.78 -12.07
N GLY A 50 -29.07 -25.35 -10.89
CA GLY A 50 -29.05 -26.82 -10.72
C GLY A 50 -27.64 -27.45 -10.82
N GLU A 51 -26.63 -26.75 -11.32
CA GLU A 51 -25.24 -27.23 -11.17
C GLU A 51 -24.80 -27.16 -9.71
N GLU A 52 -24.06 -28.18 -9.27
CA GLU A 52 -23.45 -28.18 -7.94
C GLU A 52 -22.46 -27.02 -7.82
N PHE A 53 -22.67 -26.20 -6.80
CA PHE A 53 -21.84 -25.04 -6.51
C PHE A 53 -21.74 -24.86 -5.00
N ASN A 54 -20.57 -25.15 -4.46
CA ASN A 54 -20.30 -25.15 -3.03
C ASN A 54 -19.83 -23.80 -2.48
N CYS A 55 -19.80 -22.74 -3.31
CA CYS A 55 -19.36 -21.38 -2.94
C CYS A 55 -17.94 -21.32 -2.33
N LYS A 56 -17.07 -22.26 -2.65
CA LYS A 56 -15.68 -22.27 -2.21
C LYS A 56 -14.84 -21.40 -3.11
N ILE A 57 -13.95 -20.59 -2.54
CA ILE A 57 -12.98 -19.77 -3.28
C ILE A 57 -11.64 -20.51 -3.24
N ASP A 58 -11.34 -21.21 -4.29
CA ASP A 58 -10.06 -21.86 -4.54
C ASP A 58 -9.19 -21.07 -5.53
N ASP A 59 -8.03 -21.59 -5.88
CA ASP A 59 -7.10 -20.92 -6.80
C ASP A 59 -7.71 -20.69 -8.19
N ALA A 60 -8.61 -21.58 -8.66
CA ALA A 60 -9.29 -21.40 -9.93
C ALA A 60 -10.29 -20.23 -9.89
N VAL A 61 -10.97 -20.03 -8.77
CA VAL A 61 -11.87 -18.90 -8.55
C VAL A 61 -11.06 -17.61 -8.36
N TRP A 62 -10.01 -17.64 -7.54
CA TRP A 62 -9.09 -16.49 -7.39
C TRP A 62 -8.53 -16.04 -8.73
N GLY A 63 -8.08 -16.98 -9.58
CA GLY A 63 -7.57 -16.66 -10.92
C GLY A 63 -8.55 -15.86 -11.78
N LYS A 64 -9.87 -16.06 -11.62
CA LYS A 64 -10.90 -15.28 -12.33
C LYS A 64 -11.18 -13.92 -11.69
N LEU A 65 -10.92 -13.76 -10.39
CA LEU A 65 -11.13 -12.51 -9.64
C LEU A 65 -9.94 -11.56 -9.77
N PHE A 66 -8.72 -12.08 -9.92
CA PHE A 66 -7.50 -11.27 -9.99
C PHE A 66 -7.52 -10.15 -11.02
N PRO A 67 -8.04 -10.30 -12.25
CA PRO A 67 -8.13 -9.18 -13.19
C PRO A 67 -8.86 -7.97 -12.61
N TYR A 68 -9.91 -8.19 -11.83
CA TYR A 68 -10.68 -7.13 -11.19
C TYR A 68 -9.98 -6.55 -9.95
N LEU A 69 -9.12 -7.30 -9.27
CA LEU A 69 -8.30 -6.81 -8.17
C LEU A 69 -7.09 -6.01 -8.67
N LYS A 70 -6.44 -6.50 -9.72
CA LYS A 70 -5.29 -5.87 -10.36
C LYS A 70 -5.68 -4.76 -11.35
N GLY A 71 -6.96 -4.70 -11.75
CA GLY A 71 -7.53 -3.65 -12.58
C GLY A 71 -7.17 -3.71 -14.05
N TYR A 72 -6.69 -4.86 -14.54
CA TYR A 72 -6.43 -5.08 -15.96
C TYR A 72 -6.61 -6.56 -16.33
N THR A 73 -6.73 -6.81 -17.63
CA THR A 73 -6.67 -8.17 -18.19
C THR A 73 -5.78 -8.18 -19.43
N MET A 74 -5.38 -9.37 -19.87
CA MET A 74 -4.62 -9.56 -21.10
C MET A 74 -5.55 -9.99 -22.23
N HIS A 75 -5.37 -9.42 -23.43
CA HIS A 75 -6.13 -9.73 -24.63
C HIS A 75 -5.20 -10.08 -25.79
N GLU A 76 -5.42 -11.23 -26.41
CA GLU A 76 -4.74 -11.61 -27.64
C GLU A 76 -5.52 -11.06 -28.85
N ILE A 77 -4.86 -10.25 -29.67
CA ILE A 77 -5.46 -9.61 -30.84
C ILE A 77 -5.84 -10.66 -31.89
N LYS A 78 -7.09 -10.68 -32.27
CA LYS A 78 -7.63 -11.55 -33.33
C LYS A 78 -7.65 -10.83 -34.68
N SER A 79 -7.69 -11.61 -35.76
CA SER A 79 -7.76 -11.05 -37.11
C SER A 79 -9.02 -10.15 -37.28
N GLY A 80 -8.82 -8.93 -37.78
CA GLY A 80 -9.89 -7.97 -38.02
C GLY A 80 -10.30 -7.13 -36.81
N GLU A 81 -9.71 -7.34 -35.64
CA GLU A 81 -9.99 -6.49 -34.47
C GLU A 81 -9.33 -5.11 -34.60
N THR A 82 -9.97 -4.13 -33.98
CA THR A 82 -9.48 -2.75 -33.85
C THR A 82 -9.43 -2.35 -32.39
N LEU A 83 -8.57 -1.38 -32.03
CA LEU A 83 -8.53 -0.88 -30.65
C LEU A 83 -9.89 -0.33 -30.18
N TRP A 84 -10.68 0.24 -31.09
CA TRP A 84 -12.05 0.68 -30.80
C TRP A 84 -12.97 -0.48 -30.41
N GLY A 85 -12.95 -1.56 -31.19
CA GLY A 85 -13.74 -2.75 -30.89
C GLY A 85 -13.32 -3.41 -29.59
N ILE A 86 -11.99 -3.54 -29.36
CA ILE A 86 -11.43 -4.07 -28.12
C ILE A 86 -11.84 -3.18 -26.93
N ALA A 87 -11.67 -1.87 -27.03
CA ALA A 87 -12.05 -0.93 -25.96
C ALA A 87 -13.54 -1.04 -25.59
N ALA A 88 -14.42 -1.12 -26.60
CA ALA A 88 -15.86 -1.30 -26.39
C ALA A 88 -16.20 -2.64 -25.71
N ASN A 89 -15.51 -3.73 -26.08
CA ASN A 89 -15.74 -5.05 -25.49
C ASN A 89 -15.36 -5.14 -24.00
N TYR A 90 -14.40 -4.32 -23.56
CA TYR A 90 -13.91 -4.32 -22.20
C TYR A 90 -14.37 -3.13 -21.36
N ASP A 91 -15.29 -2.31 -21.89
CA ASP A 91 -15.78 -1.08 -21.25
C ASP A 91 -14.64 -0.17 -20.78
N THR A 92 -13.67 0.06 -21.67
CA THR A 92 -12.50 0.91 -21.44
C THR A 92 -12.30 1.90 -22.59
N SER A 93 -11.25 2.72 -22.53
CA SER A 93 -10.94 3.68 -23.59
C SER A 93 -9.74 3.24 -24.43
N VAL A 94 -9.75 3.63 -25.72
CA VAL A 94 -8.57 3.47 -26.60
C VAL A 94 -7.35 4.18 -25.99
N SER A 95 -7.53 5.34 -25.36
CA SER A 95 -6.45 6.06 -24.68
C SER A 95 -5.84 5.26 -23.53
N ALA A 96 -6.66 4.60 -22.70
CA ALA A 96 -6.17 3.73 -21.62
C ALA A 96 -5.36 2.54 -22.17
N ILE A 97 -5.88 1.88 -23.23
CA ILE A 97 -5.15 0.78 -23.88
C ILE A 97 -3.83 1.27 -24.47
N MET A 98 -3.82 2.42 -25.13
CA MET A 98 -2.58 2.99 -25.70
C MET A 98 -1.57 3.39 -24.64
N THR A 99 -2.03 3.95 -23.52
CA THR A 99 -1.15 4.27 -22.38
C THR A 99 -0.49 3.01 -21.80
N ALA A 100 -1.26 1.95 -21.63
CA ALA A 100 -0.75 0.68 -21.10
C ALA A 100 0.14 -0.09 -22.11
N ASN A 101 0.05 0.23 -23.41
CA ASN A 101 0.78 -0.46 -24.49
C ASN A 101 1.51 0.55 -25.40
N PRO A 102 2.51 1.27 -24.90
CA PRO A 102 3.11 2.42 -25.60
C PRO A 102 3.85 2.05 -26.90
N THR A 103 4.16 0.80 -27.13
CA THR A 103 4.86 0.32 -28.34
C THR A 103 3.90 -0.16 -29.43
N VAL A 104 2.59 -0.20 -29.18
CA VAL A 104 1.59 -0.69 -30.12
C VAL A 104 1.24 0.38 -31.15
N ASN A 105 1.27 0.02 -32.43
CA ASN A 105 0.78 0.89 -33.49
C ASN A 105 -0.75 0.73 -33.63
N PRO A 106 -1.56 1.77 -33.32
CA PRO A 106 -3.01 1.67 -33.35
C PRO A 106 -3.59 1.47 -34.76
N LEU A 107 -2.82 1.82 -35.80
CA LEU A 107 -3.24 1.69 -37.20
C LEU A 107 -2.85 0.35 -37.84
N ALA A 108 -2.03 -0.44 -37.14
CA ALA A 108 -1.52 -1.72 -37.65
C ALA A 108 -1.39 -2.74 -36.50
N LEU A 109 -2.53 -3.19 -36.01
CA LEU A 109 -2.57 -4.23 -34.96
C LEU A 109 -2.07 -5.56 -35.53
N ARG A 110 -1.12 -6.18 -34.83
CA ARG A 110 -0.57 -7.48 -35.22
C ARG A 110 -1.37 -8.60 -34.56
N THR A 111 -2.04 -9.40 -35.36
CA THR A 111 -2.74 -10.62 -34.90
C THR A 111 -1.81 -11.51 -34.10
N GLY A 112 -2.29 -12.06 -32.96
CA GLY A 112 -1.53 -12.88 -32.02
C GLY A 112 -0.67 -12.10 -31.01
N SER A 113 -0.55 -10.77 -31.13
CA SER A 113 0.07 -9.95 -30.09
C SER A 113 -0.86 -9.79 -28.91
N ILE A 114 -0.27 -9.65 -27.72
CA ILE A 114 -1.00 -9.51 -26.45
C ILE A 114 -1.03 -8.05 -26.03
N LEU A 115 -2.21 -7.55 -25.68
CA LEU A 115 -2.43 -6.22 -25.10
C LEU A 115 -2.78 -6.32 -23.63
N ALA A 116 -2.22 -5.44 -22.81
CA ALA A 116 -2.76 -5.15 -21.50
C ALA A 116 -3.98 -4.24 -21.64
N ILE A 117 -5.11 -4.64 -21.10
CA ILE A 117 -6.39 -3.92 -21.18
C ILE A 117 -6.76 -3.41 -19.78
N PRO A 118 -6.50 -2.13 -19.45
CA PRO A 118 -6.96 -1.53 -18.21
C PRO A 118 -8.49 -1.46 -18.16
N PHE A 119 -9.07 -1.79 -17.02
CA PHE A 119 -10.48 -1.52 -16.75
C PHE A 119 -10.70 -0.05 -16.40
N SER A 120 -11.93 0.47 -16.57
CA SER A 120 -12.27 1.89 -16.38
C SER A 120 -12.40 2.32 -14.91
N PHE A 121 -12.55 1.38 -13.95
CA PHE A 121 -12.70 1.71 -12.54
C PHE A 121 -11.39 2.17 -11.88
N SER A 122 -11.50 2.96 -10.79
CA SER A 122 -10.37 3.32 -9.92
C SER A 122 -9.78 2.06 -9.27
N LEU A 123 -8.46 1.93 -9.34
CA LEU A 123 -7.77 0.75 -8.83
C LEU A 123 -7.68 0.76 -7.30
N VAL A 124 -7.50 1.94 -6.71
CA VAL A 124 -7.45 2.11 -5.26
C VAL A 124 -8.86 2.13 -4.69
N ALA A 125 -9.22 1.10 -3.93
CA ALA A 125 -10.50 1.01 -3.23
C ALA A 125 -10.44 1.78 -1.90
N GLU A 126 -11.52 2.50 -1.56
CA GLU A 126 -11.57 3.37 -0.37
C GLU A 126 -12.33 2.73 0.80
N ASP A 127 -12.99 1.60 0.58
CA ASP A 127 -13.96 0.99 1.49
C ASP A 127 -13.68 -0.48 1.82
N VAL A 128 -12.40 -0.87 1.77
CA VAL A 128 -11.89 -2.18 2.21
C VAL A 128 -10.63 -2.01 3.04
N ALA A 129 -10.35 -2.94 3.93
CA ALA A 129 -9.08 -2.97 4.65
C ALA A 129 -7.91 -3.32 3.69
N TYR A 130 -6.74 -2.76 3.94
CA TYR A 130 -5.54 -3.00 3.13
C TYR A 130 -4.61 -3.99 3.82
N THR A 131 -4.14 -4.97 3.05
CA THR A 131 -3.13 -5.95 3.42
C THR A 131 -1.96 -5.88 2.44
N SER A 132 -0.89 -6.61 2.72
CA SER A 132 0.23 -6.73 1.78
C SER A 132 -0.23 -7.24 0.41
N TYR A 133 -1.19 -8.16 0.36
CA TYR A 133 -1.74 -8.68 -0.91
C TYR A 133 -2.38 -7.58 -1.77
N LEU A 134 -3.27 -6.76 -1.18
CA LEU A 134 -3.96 -5.72 -1.96
C LEU A 134 -2.98 -4.62 -2.38
N ASN A 135 -2.02 -4.26 -1.51
CA ASN A 135 -0.94 -3.34 -1.85
C ASN A 135 -0.20 -3.81 -3.11
N ASP A 136 0.23 -5.06 -3.15
CA ASP A 136 1.01 -5.61 -4.25
C ASP A 136 0.20 -5.69 -5.55
N TRP A 137 -1.07 -6.11 -5.48
CA TRP A 137 -1.94 -6.14 -6.67
C TRP A 137 -2.20 -4.75 -7.24
N ILE A 138 -2.36 -3.73 -6.39
CA ILE A 138 -2.54 -2.35 -6.85
C ILE A 138 -1.25 -1.82 -7.47
N LEU A 139 -0.09 -2.07 -6.87
CA LEU A 139 1.20 -1.65 -7.44
C LEU A 139 1.44 -2.30 -8.81
N GLU A 140 1.18 -3.60 -8.95
CA GLU A 140 1.23 -4.30 -10.23
C GLU A 140 0.25 -3.67 -11.24
N GLY A 141 -1.00 -3.44 -10.84
CA GLY A 141 -2.00 -2.82 -11.69
C GLY A 141 -1.64 -1.42 -12.14
N LEU A 142 -1.07 -0.60 -11.25
CA LEU A 142 -0.61 0.75 -11.58
C LEU A 142 0.52 0.73 -12.61
N THR A 143 1.51 -0.15 -12.44
CA THR A 143 2.64 -0.25 -13.38
C THR A 143 2.24 -0.80 -14.74
N VAL A 144 1.26 -1.69 -14.81
CA VAL A 144 0.69 -2.15 -16.08
C VAL A 144 -0.13 -1.07 -16.77
N ARG A 145 -0.97 -0.33 -16.02
CA ARG A 145 -1.77 0.78 -16.56
C ARG A 145 -0.91 1.96 -17.04
N TYR A 146 0.20 2.19 -16.34
CA TYR A 146 1.08 3.34 -16.53
C TYR A 146 2.56 2.90 -16.59
N PRO A 147 3.03 2.35 -17.73
CA PRO A 147 4.39 1.81 -17.87
C PRO A 147 5.53 2.82 -17.68
N PHE A 148 5.24 4.10 -17.51
CA PHE A 148 6.21 5.12 -17.12
C PHE A 148 6.49 5.13 -15.61
N LEU A 149 5.71 4.40 -14.80
CA LEU A 149 5.98 4.14 -13.40
C LEU A 149 7.05 3.05 -13.27
N VAL A 150 7.91 3.19 -12.27
CA VAL A 150 8.94 2.19 -11.99
C VAL A 150 8.67 1.59 -10.62
N GLN A 151 8.50 0.29 -10.57
CA GLN A 151 8.43 -0.46 -9.33
C GLN A 151 9.80 -1.05 -9.00
N GLY A 152 10.19 -0.97 -7.74
CA GLY A 152 11.36 -1.62 -7.19
C GLY A 152 11.10 -2.08 -5.76
N ASN A 153 12.17 -2.45 -5.05
CA ASN A 153 12.10 -2.98 -3.70
C ASN A 153 13.17 -2.33 -2.84
N ILE A 154 12.83 -1.94 -1.60
CA ILE A 154 13.80 -1.37 -0.65
C ILE A 154 14.43 -2.43 0.26
N GLY A 155 13.82 -3.61 0.38
CA GLY A 155 14.26 -4.71 1.24
C GLY A 155 13.15 -5.69 1.56
N LYS A 156 13.30 -6.41 2.67
CA LYS A 156 12.36 -7.44 3.13
C LYS A 156 11.92 -7.21 4.55
N SER A 157 10.69 -7.63 4.86
CA SER A 157 10.16 -7.70 6.22
C SER A 157 10.76 -8.88 7.01
N ALA A 158 10.45 -8.95 8.29
CA ALA A 158 10.87 -10.05 9.17
C ALA A 158 10.39 -11.43 8.68
N MET A 159 9.22 -11.53 8.05
CA MET A 159 8.74 -12.76 7.42
C MET A 159 9.22 -12.94 5.97
N GLY A 160 10.11 -12.08 5.48
CA GLY A 160 10.70 -12.18 4.14
C GLY A 160 9.84 -11.64 3.01
N LYS A 161 8.73 -10.95 3.29
CA LYS A 161 7.93 -10.25 2.26
C LYS A 161 8.73 -9.09 1.70
N GLU A 162 8.60 -8.85 0.41
CA GLU A 162 9.17 -7.68 -0.25
C GLU A 162 8.53 -6.40 0.30
N ILE A 163 9.31 -5.30 0.39
CA ILE A 163 8.83 -3.96 0.72
C ILE A 163 8.95 -3.10 -0.54
N PRO A 164 7.90 -3.10 -1.39
CA PRO A 164 7.99 -2.46 -2.68
C PRO A 164 7.90 -0.93 -2.59
N TYR A 165 8.57 -0.26 -3.51
CA TYR A 165 8.35 1.14 -3.81
C TYR A 165 7.82 1.36 -5.22
N LEU A 166 7.13 2.47 -5.42
CA LEU A 166 6.75 3.00 -6.72
C LEU A 166 7.48 4.33 -6.94
N ARG A 167 8.16 4.49 -8.09
CA ARG A 167 8.74 5.77 -8.50
C ARG A 167 7.88 6.42 -9.58
N ILE A 168 7.53 7.69 -9.37
CA ILE A 168 6.81 8.54 -10.32
C ILE A 168 7.72 9.72 -10.67
N GLY A 169 8.00 9.90 -11.96
CA GLY A 169 8.82 10.99 -12.46
C GLY A 169 10.26 10.61 -12.76
N THR A 170 10.96 11.56 -13.41
CA THR A 170 12.32 11.40 -13.94
C THR A 170 13.22 12.58 -13.61
N GLY A 171 12.73 13.53 -12.79
CA GLY A 171 13.52 14.71 -12.39
C GLY A 171 14.64 14.38 -11.43
N GLU A 172 15.62 15.26 -11.34
CA GLU A 172 16.81 15.09 -10.49
C GLU A 172 16.50 15.27 -9.00
N ARG A 173 15.43 16.00 -8.65
CA ARG A 173 15.04 16.21 -7.25
C ARG A 173 14.28 15.00 -6.74
N GLU A 174 14.90 14.27 -5.83
CA GLU A 174 14.30 13.10 -5.21
C GLU A 174 13.44 13.49 -4.01
N VAL A 175 12.26 12.86 -3.90
CA VAL A 175 11.31 13.01 -2.80
C VAL A 175 10.85 11.62 -2.36
N PHE A 176 10.70 11.40 -1.05
CA PHE A 176 10.35 10.11 -0.50
C PHE A 176 9.13 10.21 0.41
N TYR A 177 8.07 9.45 0.10
CA TYR A 177 6.88 9.31 0.93
C TYR A 177 6.72 7.85 1.34
N SER A 178 6.41 7.62 2.61
CA SER A 178 6.25 6.28 3.16
C SER A 178 5.09 6.22 4.16
N GLY A 179 4.49 5.06 4.31
CA GLY A 179 3.35 4.84 5.20
C GLY A 179 3.36 3.47 5.86
N ALA A 180 2.39 3.24 6.75
CA ALA A 180 2.18 1.99 7.46
C ALA A 180 3.46 1.46 8.17
N TYR A 181 4.17 2.33 8.89
CA TYR A 181 5.20 1.91 9.83
C TYR A 181 4.57 1.17 11.02
N HIS A 182 3.49 1.73 11.54
CA HIS A 182 2.67 1.06 12.54
C HIS A 182 1.62 0.19 11.86
N ALA A 183 1.51 -1.05 12.32
CA ALA A 183 0.64 -2.04 11.73
C ALA A 183 -0.84 -1.62 11.67
N ASN A 184 -1.36 -1.03 12.75
CA ASN A 184 -2.76 -0.57 12.82
C ASN A 184 -3.02 0.77 12.10
N GLU A 185 -2.00 1.38 11.52
CA GLU A 185 -2.10 2.61 10.74
C GLU A 185 -2.09 2.33 9.22
N TRP A 186 -2.54 1.14 8.81
CA TRP A 186 -2.60 0.68 7.43
C TRP A 186 -3.37 1.62 6.49
N ILE A 187 -4.25 2.47 7.03
CA ILE A 187 -5.01 3.46 6.24
C ILE A 187 -4.10 4.44 5.47
N THR A 188 -2.86 4.62 5.88
CA THR A 188 -1.90 5.46 5.17
C THR A 188 -1.48 4.85 3.82
N THR A 189 -1.57 3.53 3.67
CA THR A 189 -1.30 2.82 2.40
C THR A 189 -2.25 3.26 1.28
N PRO A 190 -3.61 3.14 1.41
CA PRO A 190 -4.51 3.61 0.36
C PRO A 190 -4.39 5.11 0.07
N VAL A 191 -4.06 5.95 1.05
CA VAL A 191 -3.84 7.39 0.83
C VAL A 191 -2.67 7.60 -0.16
N LEU A 192 -1.54 6.95 0.06
CA LEU A 192 -0.37 7.05 -0.82
C LEU A 192 -0.63 6.42 -2.21
N LEU A 193 -1.29 5.27 -2.25
CA LEU A 193 -1.64 4.60 -3.50
C LEU A 193 -2.65 5.43 -4.32
N LYS A 194 -3.64 6.06 -3.67
CA LYS A 194 -4.61 6.94 -4.34
C LYS A 194 -3.93 8.15 -4.94
N PHE A 195 -3.04 8.79 -4.19
CA PHE A 195 -2.23 9.88 -4.72
C PHE A 195 -1.41 9.44 -5.93
N ALA A 196 -0.80 8.24 -5.88
CA ALA A 196 -0.05 7.69 -7.02
C ALA A 196 -0.94 7.44 -8.24
N GLU A 197 -2.15 6.89 -8.06
CA GLU A 197 -3.12 6.65 -9.12
C GLU A 197 -3.56 7.96 -9.79
N GLU A 198 -3.91 8.97 -8.98
CA GLU A 198 -4.34 10.29 -9.48
C GLU A 198 -3.21 11.01 -10.21
N TYR A 199 -2.00 10.95 -9.68
CA TYR A 199 -0.83 11.56 -10.32
C TYR A 199 -0.53 10.88 -11.67
N ALA A 200 -0.47 9.54 -11.71
CA ALA A 200 -0.21 8.81 -12.94
C ALA A 200 -1.29 9.07 -13.99
N HIS A 201 -2.57 9.11 -13.57
CA HIS A 201 -3.69 9.43 -14.45
C HIS A 201 -3.59 10.86 -15.01
N ALA A 202 -3.32 11.84 -14.16
CA ALA A 202 -3.17 13.23 -14.57
C ALA A 202 -2.02 13.40 -15.56
N PHE A 203 -0.88 12.77 -15.32
CA PHE A 203 0.27 12.80 -16.22
C PHE A 203 -0.06 12.15 -17.58
N ALA A 204 -0.63 10.93 -17.58
CA ALA A 204 -1.00 10.22 -18.80
C ALA A 204 -2.03 11.00 -19.65
N ALA A 205 -2.93 11.73 -18.99
CA ALA A 205 -3.96 12.54 -19.65
C ALA A 205 -3.50 13.97 -20.02
N GLY A 206 -2.24 14.35 -19.70
CA GLY A 206 -1.74 15.70 -19.93
C GLY A 206 -2.47 16.77 -19.11
N ARG A 207 -2.97 16.42 -17.92
CA ARG A 207 -3.80 17.27 -17.06
C ARG A 207 -3.04 17.83 -15.87
N MET A 208 -3.71 18.70 -15.15
CA MET A 208 -3.24 19.15 -13.85
C MET A 208 -3.49 18.09 -12.77
N LEU A 209 -2.52 17.94 -11.87
CA LEU A 209 -2.70 17.30 -10.59
C LEU A 209 -3.00 18.42 -9.58
N TYR A 210 -4.23 18.49 -9.09
CA TYR A 210 -4.74 19.63 -8.32
C TYR A 210 -4.52 20.97 -9.06
N THR A 211 -3.58 21.79 -8.59
CA THR A 211 -3.29 23.14 -9.15
C THR A 211 -2.01 23.19 -9.99
N VAL A 212 -1.31 22.05 -10.17
CA VAL A 212 0.00 22.01 -10.85
C VAL A 212 -0.07 21.10 -12.07
N GLN A 213 0.59 21.47 -13.17
CA GLN A 213 0.73 20.60 -14.34
C GLN A 213 1.47 19.31 -13.93
N ALA A 214 0.82 18.15 -14.13
CA ALA A 214 1.41 16.85 -13.75
C ALA A 214 2.75 16.60 -14.49
N ALA A 215 2.88 17.04 -15.73
CA ALA A 215 4.11 16.95 -16.50
C ALA A 215 5.26 17.76 -15.88
N TRP A 216 4.98 18.94 -15.30
CA TRP A 216 6.00 19.74 -14.60
C TRP A 216 6.54 19.02 -13.37
N LEU A 217 5.66 18.37 -12.59
CA LEU A 217 6.06 17.55 -11.46
C LEU A 217 6.86 16.33 -11.93
N PHE A 218 6.40 15.65 -13.00
CA PHE A 218 7.02 14.43 -13.51
C PHE A 218 8.45 14.63 -14.00
N TYR A 219 8.71 15.73 -14.69
CA TYR A 219 10.06 16.06 -15.20
C TYR A 219 10.91 16.82 -14.19
N GLY A 220 10.32 17.45 -13.18
CA GLY A 220 11.04 18.19 -12.13
C GLY A 220 11.46 17.34 -10.93
N PHE A 221 10.76 16.26 -10.67
CA PHE A 221 10.95 15.43 -9.47
C PHE A 221 10.97 13.94 -9.79
N SER A 222 11.64 13.18 -8.94
CA SER A 222 11.50 11.72 -8.82
C SER A 222 10.89 11.43 -7.46
N LEU A 223 9.60 11.10 -7.43
CA LEU A 223 8.88 10.77 -6.20
C LEU A 223 8.92 9.27 -5.98
N TYR A 224 9.49 8.85 -4.86
CA TYR A 224 9.50 7.47 -4.39
C TYR A 224 8.41 7.29 -3.33
N LEU A 225 7.57 6.30 -3.50
CA LEU A 225 6.46 5.96 -2.60
C LEU A 225 6.66 4.55 -2.07
N VAL A 226 6.77 4.38 -0.76
CA VAL A 226 6.70 3.08 -0.07
C VAL A 226 5.38 3.04 0.70
N PRO A 227 4.30 2.50 0.10
CA PRO A 227 2.97 2.62 0.72
C PRO A 227 2.82 1.81 2.00
N MET A 228 3.60 0.73 2.16
CA MET A 228 3.50 -0.17 3.31
C MET A 228 4.89 -0.64 3.75
N VAL A 229 5.41 -0.05 4.83
CA VAL A 229 6.73 -0.39 5.40
C VAL A 229 6.66 -1.66 6.23
N ASN A 230 5.53 -1.93 6.90
CA ASN A 230 5.31 -3.03 7.84
C ASN A 230 4.27 -4.04 7.33
N PRO A 231 4.55 -4.81 6.25
CA PRO A 231 3.55 -5.69 5.64
C PRO A 231 3.12 -6.84 6.56
N ASP A 232 4.01 -7.36 7.41
CA ASP A 232 3.70 -8.46 8.33
C ASP A 232 2.78 -8.01 9.46
N GLY A 233 3.11 -6.87 10.08
CA GLY A 233 2.27 -6.28 11.13
C GLY A 233 0.89 -5.87 10.60
N VAL A 234 0.82 -5.29 9.40
CA VAL A 234 -0.45 -4.94 8.75
C VAL A 234 -1.30 -6.18 8.49
N ASP A 235 -0.70 -7.27 8.03
CA ASP A 235 -1.41 -8.53 7.80
C ASP A 235 -1.87 -9.20 9.10
N LEU A 236 -1.09 -9.06 10.18
CA LEU A 236 -1.51 -9.48 11.53
C LEU A 236 -2.78 -8.73 11.98
N VAL A 237 -2.76 -7.40 11.93
CA VAL A 237 -3.90 -6.56 12.36
C VAL A 237 -5.15 -6.84 11.53
N ASN A 238 -5.01 -7.10 10.24
CA ASN A 238 -6.13 -7.38 9.35
C ASN A 238 -6.53 -8.87 9.28
N GLY A 239 -5.94 -9.73 10.13
CA GLY A 239 -6.33 -11.13 10.28
C GLY A 239 -6.10 -11.99 9.03
N VAL A 240 -5.08 -11.66 8.22
CA VAL A 240 -4.73 -12.44 7.01
C VAL A 240 -3.41 -13.20 7.15
N LEU A 241 -2.73 -13.10 8.30
CA LEU A 241 -1.61 -13.97 8.62
C LEU A 241 -2.09 -15.42 8.70
N GLU A 242 -1.31 -16.33 8.12
CA GLU A 242 -1.57 -17.75 8.24
C GLU A 242 -1.21 -18.25 9.63
N GLU A 243 -1.93 -19.29 10.10
CA GLU A 243 -1.60 -20.00 11.33
C GLU A 243 -0.15 -20.49 11.28
N GLY A 244 0.58 -20.34 12.37
CA GLY A 244 1.97 -20.74 12.49
C GLY A 244 2.76 -19.97 13.55
N ALA A 245 4.04 -20.25 13.64
CA ALA A 245 4.91 -19.75 14.71
C ALA A 245 4.91 -18.23 14.87
N SER A 246 4.79 -17.46 13.77
CA SER A 246 4.79 -15.99 13.85
C SER A 246 3.50 -15.45 14.47
N LEU A 247 2.34 -16.04 14.16
CA LEU A 247 1.07 -15.64 14.78
C LEU A 247 1.04 -16.07 16.26
N GLU A 248 1.45 -17.31 16.58
CA GLU A 248 1.53 -17.79 17.95
C GLU A 248 2.46 -16.93 18.81
N GLU A 249 3.59 -16.49 18.27
CA GLU A 249 4.51 -15.60 18.97
C GLU A 249 3.92 -14.19 19.18
N ALA A 250 3.23 -13.63 18.19
CA ALA A 250 2.53 -12.36 18.35
C ALA A 250 1.43 -12.43 19.42
N GLU A 251 0.67 -13.53 19.48
CA GLU A 251 -0.33 -13.79 20.52
C GLU A 251 0.31 -13.91 21.92
N ARG A 252 1.45 -14.60 22.01
CA ARG A 252 2.22 -14.71 23.26
C ARG A 252 2.72 -13.35 23.74
N ILE A 253 3.30 -12.54 22.84
CA ILE A 253 3.72 -11.17 23.15
C ILE A 253 2.52 -10.33 23.63
N ALA A 254 1.39 -10.41 22.94
CA ALA A 254 0.19 -9.67 23.31
C ALA A 254 -0.35 -10.05 24.70
N ALA A 255 -0.24 -11.31 25.09
CA ALA A 255 -0.66 -11.81 26.41
C ALA A 255 0.10 -11.14 27.58
N ASP A 256 1.36 -10.75 27.37
CA ASP A 256 2.17 -10.01 28.35
C ASP A 256 1.72 -8.54 28.53
N TYR A 257 0.90 -8.02 27.58
CA TYR A 257 0.41 -6.64 27.57
C TYR A 257 -1.13 -6.56 27.49
N PRO A 258 -1.88 -7.11 28.44
CA PRO A 258 -3.34 -7.29 28.35
C PRO A 258 -4.15 -5.96 28.30
N LYS A 259 -3.51 -4.83 28.55
CA LYS A 259 -4.14 -3.49 28.41
C LYS A 259 -4.11 -2.96 26.97
N ILE A 260 -3.34 -3.58 26.08
CA ILE A 260 -3.27 -3.22 24.67
C ILE A 260 -4.18 -4.18 23.90
N PRO A 261 -5.25 -3.70 23.24
CA PRO A 261 -6.15 -4.58 22.49
C PRO A 261 -5.40 -5.34 21.39
N PHE A 262 -5.61 -6.64 21.31
CA PHE A 262 -5.04 -7.46 20.24
C PHE A 262 -6.16 -7.91 19.26
N PRO A 263 -5.94 -7.81 17.92
CA PRO A 263 -4.75 -7.23 17.25
C PRO A 263 -4.83 -5.71 17.05
N ASP A 264 -5.95 -5.04 17.33
CA ASP A 264 -6.25 -3.64 16.94
C ASP A 264 -5.25 -2.61 17.49
N GLY A 265 -4.66 -2.89 18.65
CA GLY A 265 -3.66 -2.05 19.29
C GLY A 265 -2.21 -2.31 18.85
N TRP A 266 -1.99 -3.29 17.95
CA TRP A 266 -0.66 -3.68 17.52
C TRP A 266 -0.06 -2.64 16.55
N LYS A 267 1.03 -2.01 16.96
CA LYS A 267 1.80 -1.04 16.17
C LYS A 267 3.12 -1.59 15.64
N ALA A 268 3.69 -2.55 16.37
CA ALA A 268 4.99 -3.14 16.09
C ALA A 268 5.05 -3.90 14.74
N ASN A 269 6.25 -4.32 14.34
CA ASN A 269 6.37 -5.39 13.35
C ASN A 269 5.97 -6.74 13.96
N ILE A 270 6.08 -7.83 13.20
CA ILE A 270 5.65 -9.16 13.68
C ILE A 270 6.47 -9.67 14.87
N GLU A 271 7.69 -9.17 15.05
CA GLU A 271 8.59 -9.53 16.15
C GLU A 271 8.37 -8.68 17.42
N GLY A 272 7.34 -7.82 17.43
CA GLY A 272 7.05 -6.95 18.57
C GLY A 272 8.01 -5.75 18.70
N ILE A 273 8.63 -5.29 17.63
CA ILE A 273 9.55 -4.14 17.59
C ILE A 273 8.83 -2.94 16.97
N ASP A 274 8.82 -1.80 17.65
CA ASP A 274 8.26 -0.54 17.11
C ASP A 274 9.24 0.07 16.10
N LEU A 275 8.87 0.03 14.83
CA LEU A 275 9.74 0.42 13.71
C LEU A 275 10.18 1.89 13.76
N ASN A 276 9.36 2.78 14.30
CA ASN A 276 9.71 4.18 14.46
C ASN A 276 10.83 4.41 15.48
N LEU A 277 11.04 3.49 16.39
CA LEU A 277 12.03 3.57 17.46
C LEU A 277 13.37 2.89 17.11
N GLN A 278 13.51 2.43 15.86
CA GLN A 278 14.66 1.64 15.43
C GLN A 278 15.81 2.45 14.79
N PHE A 279 15.59 3.74 14.52
CA PHE A 279 16.62 4.56 13.87
C PHE A 279 17.71 5.01 14.85
N PRO A 280 18.99 5.13 14.39
CA PRO A 280 20.12 5.43 15.28
C PRO A 280 20.02 6.77 16.01
N ALA A 281 19.34 7.76 15.40
CA ALA A 281 19.22 9.09 15.98
C ALA A 281 18.41 9.09 17.29
N GLY A 282 19.08 9.29 18.42
CA GLY A 282 18.45 9.35 19.74
C GLY A 282 17.96 8.00 20.28
N TRP A 283 18.39 6.89 19.71
CA TRP A 283 17.91 5.55 20.09
C TRP A 283 18.11 5.22 21.58
N GLU A 284 19.29 5.53 22.14
CA GLU A 284 19.56 5.29 23.56
C GLU A 284 18.60 6.08 24.48
N ASN A 285 18.29 7.32 24.10
CA ASN A 285 17.33 8.14 24.84
C ASN A 285 15.92 7.52 24.76
N ALA A 286 15.49 7.13 23.57
CA ALA A 286 14.21 6.44 23.37
C ALA A 286 14.14 5.15 24.18
N ARG A 287 15.21 4.34 24.19
CA ARG A 287 15.33 3.13 24.98
C ARG A 287 15.13 3.40 26.48
N ASN A 288 15.85 4.37 27.02
CA ASN A 288 15.75 4.70 28.44
C ASN A 288 14.32 5.12 28.82
N ILE A 289 13.67 5.95 28.01
CA ILE A 289 12.29 6.38 28.23
C ILE A 289 11.31 5.19 28.16
N LYS A 290 11.40 4.36 27.10
CA LYS A 290 10.47 3.26 26.89
C LYS A 290 10.67 2.13 27.92
N PHE A 291 11.91 1.87 28.31
CA PHE A 291 12.22 0.91 29.38
C PHE A 291 11.67 1.37 30.74
N ALA A 292 11.77 2.65 31.05
CA ALA A 292 11.16 3.22 32.25
C ALA A 292 9.61 3.11 32.24
N MET A 293 8.99 3.06 31.04
CA MET A 293 7.55 2.82 30.87
C MET A 293 7.17 1.32 30.93
N GLY A 294 8.13 0.40 31.03
CA GLY A 294 7.90 -1.04 31.12
C GLY A 294 8.03 -1.80 29.79
N PHE A 295 8.40 -1.16 28.69
CA PHE A 295 8.59 -1.83 27.39
C PHE A 295 10.03 -2.31 27.26
N THR A 296 10.41 -3.34 28.01
CA THR A 296 11.79 -3.86 28.09
C THR A 296 12.02 -5.11 27.25
N THR A 297 10.95 -5.72 26.73
CA THR A 297 10.92 -6.92 25.89
C THR A 297 9.99 -6.70 24.70
N PRO A 298 9.98 -7.58 23.69
CA PRO A 298 9.02 -7.50 22.59
C PRO A 298 7.60 -7.19 23.06
N ALA A 299 6.97 -6.21 22.39
CA ALA A 299 5.67 -5.67 22.80
C ALA A 299 4.82 -5.29 21.58
N PRO A 300 3.50 -5.20 21.71
CA PRO A 300 2.63 -4.74 20.63
C PRO A 300 2.96 -3.33 20.12
N ARG A 301 3.69 -2.54 20.92
CA ARG A 301 4.15 -1.18 20.61
C ARG A 301 5.24 -0.74 21.60
N ASP A 302 5.93 0.34 21.26
CA ASP A 302 6.84 1.04 22.16
C ASP A 302 8.13 0.29 22.53
N TYR A 303 8.35 -0.94 22.10
CA TYR A 303 9.61 -1.64 22.27
C TYR A 303 10.63 -1.24 21.21
N VAL A 304 11.78 -0.76 21.64
CA VAL A 304 12.81 -0.19 20.77
C VAL A 304 13.73 -1.23 20.12
N GLY A 305 13.58 -2.51 20.46
CA GLY A 305 14.52 -3.57 20.07
C GLY A 305 15.77 -3.61 20.95
N GLU A 306 16.64 -4.59 20.71
CA GLU A 306 17.91 -4.77 21.45
C GLU A 306 19.00 -3.78 21.02
N ALA A 307 18.98 -3.36 19.77
CA ALA A 307 19.87 -2.38 19.18
C ALA A 307 19.14 -1.61 18.05
N PRO A 308 19.66 -0.44 17.59
CA PRO A 308 19.10 0.23 16.43
C PRO A 308 19.24 -0.64 15.17
N LEU A 309 18.27 -0.54 14.25
CA LEU A 309 18.25 -1.21 12.95
C LEU A 309 18.29 -2.76 13.01
N VAL A 310 17.85 -3.37 14.11
CA VAL A 310 17.68 -4.83 14.17
C VAL A 310 16.45 -5.25 13.37
N ALA A 311 15.36 -4.47 13.37
CA ALA A 311 14.19 -4.72 12.54
C ALA A 311 14.54 -4.54 11.05
N PRO A 312 14.35 -5.58 10.22
CA PRO A 312 14.75 -5.51 8.80
C PRO A 312 13.99 -4.45 8.02
N GLU A 313 12.73 -4.15 8.37
CA GLU A 313 11.92 -3.10 7.75
C GLU A 313 12.55 -1.71 7.97
N SER A 314 12.90 -1.37 9.20
CA SER A 314 13.52 -0.09 9.53
C SER A 314 14.92 0.03 8.93
N ARG A 315 15.68 -1.07 8.92
CA ARG A 315 16.99 -1.12 8.25
C ARG A 315 16.85 -0.89 6.75
N SER A 316 15.88 -1.50 6.10
CA SER A 316 15.60 -1.31 4.67
C SER A 316 15.28 0.15 4.33
N VAL A 317 14.43 0.79 5.12
CA VAL A 317 14.13 2.22 4.96
C VAL A 317 15.38 3.08 5.19
N TYR A 318 16.17 2.78 6.22
CA TYR A 318 17.40 3.51 6.54
C TYR A 318 18.43 3.41 5.41
N GLU A 319 18.71 2.20 4.92
CA GLU A 319 19.65 1.96 3.83
C GLU A 319 19.17 2.60 2.53
N PHE A 320 17.89 2.47 2.19
CA PHE A 320 17.30 3.11 1.03
C PHE A 320 17.45 4.64 1.08
N THR A 321 17.16 5.21 2.24
CA THR A 321 17.33 6.66 2.41
C THR A 321 18.78 7.11 2.29
N ARG A 322 19.72 6.32 2.81
CA ARG A 322 21.14 6.61 2.73
C ARG A 322 21.72 6.47 1.32
N ALA A 323 21.09 5.65 0.48
CA ALA A 323 21.47 5.44 -0.92
C ALA A 323 20.99 6.56 -1.87
N HIS A 324 20.09 7.44 -1.40
CA HIS A 324 19.48 8.51 -2.18
C HIS A 324 19.78 9.90 -1.62
N ASP A 325 19.50 10.92 -2.44
CA ASP A 325 19.62 12.34 -2.09
C ASP A 325 18.24 13.02 -1.96
N PHE A 326 17.42 12.52 -1.03
CA PHE A 326 16.09 13.05 -0.85
C PHE A 326 16.08 14.49 -0.34
N SER A 327 15.47 15.38 -1.11
CA SER A 327 15.24 16.78 -0.73
C SER A 327 14.05 16.95 0.24
N LEU A 328 13.13 15.99 0.27
CA LEU A 328 11.98 15.94 1.17
C LEU A 328 11.63 14.49 1.48
N ILE A 329 11.36 14.22 2.77
CA ILE A 329 10.88 12.93 3.23
C ILE A 329 9.65 13.14 4.10
N LEU A 330 8.59 12.38 3.80
CA LEU A 330 7.36 12.35 4.58
C LEU A 330 7.05 10.92 5.02
N ALA A 331 6.92 10.71 6.33
CA ALA A 331 6.41 9.49 6.91
C ALA A 331 4.97 9.72 7.38
N TYR A 332 4.03 8.96 6.83
CA TYR A 332 2.60 9.10 7.12
C TYR A 332 2.20 8.23 8.30
N HIS A 333 1.48 8.83 9.23
CA HIS A 333 0.84 8.21 10.38
C HIS A 333 -0.64 8.54 10.41
N ALA A 334 -1.45 7.71 11.09
CA ALA A 334 -2.91 7.89 11.13
C ALA A 334 -3.42 8.50 12.44
N GLN A 335 -2.54 8.93 13.34
CA GLN A 335 -2.93 9.42 14.66
C GLN A 335 -2.27 10.76 14.99
N GLY A 336 -3.00 11.64 15.68
CA GLY A 336 -2.48 12.87 16.27
C GLY A 336 -2.83 14.17 15.56
N GLU A 337 -3.19 14.16 14.26
CA GLU A 337 -3.46 15.38 13.46
C GLU A 337 -2.34 16.44 13.63
N VAL A 338 -1.10 16.00 13.56
CA VAL A 338 0.10 16.80 13.81
C VAL A 338 1.16 16.55 12.76
N ILE A 339 1.91 17.59 12.43
CA ILE A 339 3.07 17.55 11.53
C ILE A 339 4.30 17.92 12.33
N TYR A 340 5.19 16.95 12.53
CA TYR A 340 6.48 17.18 13.15
C TYR A 340 7.51 17.60 12.10
N TRP A 341 8.16 18.76 12.28
CA TRP A 341 9.07 19.34 11.31
C TRP A 341 10.51 19.42 11.78
N ARG A 342 10.74 19.25 13.08
CA ARG A 342 12.05 19.35 13.74
C ARG A 342 12.22 18.20 14.74
N TYR A 343 13.44 17.74 14.91
CA TYR A 343 13.78 16.72 15.90
C TYR A 343 14.95 17.22 16.77
N LEU A 344 14.70 17.40 18.09
CA LEU A 344 15.67 18.00 19.02
C LEU A 344 16.23 19.32 18.45
N ASP A 345 17.56 19.49 18.43
CA ASP A 345 18.24 20.67 17.91
C ASP A 345 18.47 20.65 16.40
N TYR A 346 17.98 19.61 15.73
CA TYR A 346 18.12 19.47 14.28
C TYR A 346 16.91 20.08 13.55
N GLU A 347 17.18 21.19 12.86
CA GLU A 347 16.21 21.95 12.09
C GLU A 347 16.69 22.03 10.63
N PRO A 348 16.19 21.14 9.73
CA PRO A 348 16.53 21.23 8.32
C PRO A 348 16.12 22.57 7.72
N ALA A 349 16.92 23.10 6.80
CA ALA A 349 16.58 24.30 6.07
C ALA A 349 15.18 24.18 5.43
N ASP A 350 14.36 25.24 5.52
CA ASP A 350 12.99 25.30 5.00
C ASP A 350 11.97 24.33 5.64
N SER A 351 12.36 23.43 6.53
CA SER A 351 11.45 22.39 7.08
C SER A 351 10.22 23.00 7.76
N ARG A 352 10.39 24.07 8.54
CA ARG A 352 9.27 24.78 9.18
C ARG A 352 8.31 25.40 8.16
N ARG A 353 8.86 26.01 7.10
CA ARG A 353 8.08 26.63 6.02
C ARG A 353 7.28 25.56 5.24
N ILE A 354 7.93 24.43 4.91
CA ILE A 354 7.29 23.31 4.22
C ILE A 354 6.20 22.70 5.09
N ALA A 355 6.46 22.43 6.37
CA ALA A 355 5.47 21.93 7.30
C ALA A 355 4.28 22.90 7.47
N GLY A 356 4.54 24.21 7.43
CA GLY A 356 3.50 25.24 7.45
C GLY A 356 2.53 25.10 6.28
N TYR A 357 3.01 24.88 5.06
CA TYR A 357 2.13 24.62 3.91
C TYR A 357 1.30 23.34 4.07
N PHE A 358 1.90 22.26 4.57
CA PHE A 358 1.16 21.03 4.85
C PHE A 358 0.08 21.25 5.94
N GLY A 359 0.42 22.02 7.00
CA GLY A 359 -0.52 22.35 8.06
C GLY A 359 -1.68 23.20 7.55
N GLU A 360 -1.41 24.21 6.70
CA GLU A 360 -2.44 25.05 6.10
C GLU A 360 -3.44 24.24 5.25
N VAL A 361 -2.95 23.31 4.44
CA VAL A 361 -3.78 22.49 3.55
C VAL A 361 -4.53 21.39 4.27
N SER A 362 -3.89 20.73 5.26
CA SER A 362 -4.47 19.60 5.99
C SER A 362 -5.33 20.02 7.19
N GLY A 363 -5.13 21.22 7.74
CA GLY A 363 -5.67 21.64 9.01
C GLY A 363 -4.94 21.04 10.23
N TYR A 364 -3.85 20.30 10.01
CA TYR A 364 -3.07 19.68 11.08
C TYR A 364 -2.17 20.69 11.79
N ARG A 365 -1.96 20.47 13.10
CA ARG A 365 -1.06 21.30 13.89
C ARG A 365 0.39 21.06 13.48
N VAL A 366 1.14 22.14 13.36
CA VAL A 366 2.60 22.08 13.07
C VAL A 366 3.34 22.24 14.39
N GLU A 367 4.00 21.19 14.84
CA GLU A 367 4.65 21.10 16.15
C GLU A 367 6.10 20.62 16.06
N GLU A 368 6.88 20.94 17.07
CA GLU A 368 8.20 20.35 17.30
C GLU A 368 8.03 18.98 17.96
N THR A 369 8.87 18.03 17.62
CA THR A 369 8.86 16.73 18.30
C THR A 369 9.18 16.93 19.78
N PRO A 370 8.32 16.50 20.72
CA PRO A 370 8.59 16.64 22.13
C PRO A 370 9.88 15.93 22.54
N SER A 371 10.75 16.62 23.27
CA SER A 371 12.04 16.08 23.69
C SER A 371 11.92 14.85 24.59
N ALA A 372 10.81 14.72 25.32
CA ALA A 372 10.50 13.61 26.21
C ALA A 372 9.70 12.46 25.53
N SER A 373 9.41 12.54 24.24
CA SER A 373 8.51 11.57 23.56
C SER A 373 9.12 10.19 23.34
N GLY A 374 10.41 10.02 23.57
CA GLY A 374 11.09 8.75 23.26
C GLY A 374 11.14 8.43 21.77
N TYR A 375 10.84 9.40 20.92
CA TYR A 375 10.99 9.28 19.50
C TYR A 375 12.49 9.27 19.14
N ALA A 376 13.00 8.10 18.83
CA ALA A 376 14.12 8.01 17.93
C ALA A 376 13.59 8.36 16.54
N GLY A 377 13.33 9.64 16.32
CA GLY A 377 12.65 10.09 15.12
C GLY A 377 13.41 9.68 13.88
N PHE A 378 12.67 9.28 12.88
CA PHE A 378 13.17 9.16 11.52
C PHE A 378 13.67 10.54 11.09
N LYS A 379 14.98 10.74 11.25
CA LYS A 379 15.63 12.00 10.98
C LYS A 379 16.26 11.93 9.62
N ILE A 380 15.56 12.47 8.63
CA ILE A 380 16.14 12.70 7.34
C ILE A 380 15.91 14.14 6.94
N GLY A 381 16.94 14.87 7.07
CA GLY A 381 17.17 16.14 6.45
C GLY A 381 18.65 16.26 6.25
N ARG A 382 19.07 16.65 5.08
CA ARG A 382 20.47 16.99 4.84
C ARG A 382 20.92 18.16 5.69
N ALA A 383 22.14 18.04 6.17
CA ALA A 383 22.94 19.21 6.50
C ALA A 383 23.22 20.00 5.24
#